data_14fc61bf8d4d2264401d99ec7f7133cb
#
_entry.id   14fc61bf8d4d2264401d99ec7f7133cb
#
_cell.length_a   1.000
_cell.length_b   1.000
_cell.length_c   1.000
_cell.angle_alpha   90.00
_cell.angle_beta   90.00
_cell.angle_gamma   90.00
#
_symmetry.space_group_name_H-M   'P 1'
#
loop_
_entity.id
_entity.type
_entity.pdbx_description
1 polymer ?
#
loop_
_entity_poly.entity_id
_entity_poly.type
_entity_poly.pdbx_seq_one_letter_code
_entity_poly.pdbx_strand_id
1 'polypeptide(L)'
;SALLRDEIEANGSATFELDLLPAFSHERVLDELRHPRGSRSLTSHLKSRLHLDGIKAGILYELLSKEEMADPVVFARAIKALPITVVATRPIDEAISTAGGVRLDALDEHFMLKALPGVFCAGEMLVWEAPTGGYLLTASCATGRLAGAGAVRFVSAPAA
;
A
#
# COMPACT_ATOMS: atom_id res chain seq x y z
N SER A 1 2.44 0.55 3.43
CA SER A 1 1.46 0.92 4.49
C SER A 1 2.10 0.96 5.87
N ALA A 2 3.00 0.03 6.23
CA ALA A 2 3.65 0.00 7.55
C ALA A 2 4.30 1.34 7.91
N LEU A 3 5.20 1.85 7.05
CA LEU A 3 5.89 3.12 7.28
C LEU A 3 4.94 4.31 7.52
N LEU A 4 3.83 4.39 6.76
CA LEU A 4 2.85 5.46 6.95
C LEU A 4 2.09 5.30 8.28
N ARG A 5 1.77 4.07 8.66
CA ARG A 5 1.13 3.79 9.96
C ARG A 5 2.03 4.19 11.11
N ASP A 6 3.31 3.79 11.07
CA ASP A 6 4.29 4.10 12.11
C ASP A 6 4.50 5.61 12.23
N GLU A 7 4.51 6.33 11.09
CA GLU A 7 4.61 7.79 11.07
C GLU A 7 3.35 8.47 11.61
N ILE A 8 2.15 7.96 11.28
CA ILE A 8 0.90 8.47 11.85
C ILE A 8 0.87 8.26 13.36
N GLU A 9 1.30 7.10 13.87
CA GLU A 9 1.36 6.83 15.31
C GLU A 9 2.33 7.76 16.03
N ALA A 10 3.48 8.06 15.41
CA ALA A 10 4.49 8.93 16.01
C ALA A 10 4.13 10.42 15.94
N ASN A 11 3.53 10.89 14.85
CA ASN A 11 3.40 12.31 14.51
C ASN A 11 1.95 12.77 14.34
N GLY A 12 0.97 11.88 14.41
CA GLY A 12 -0.45 12.18 14.19
C GLY A 12 -0.84 12.27 12.71
N SER A 13 0.11 12.26 11.79
CA SER A 13 -0.10 12.27 10.34
C SER A 13 1.13 11.76 9.61
N ALA A 14 0.93 11.32 8.37
CA ALA A 14 2.02 10.99 7.45
C ALA A 14 1.74 11.61 6.07
N THR A 15 2.77 12.07 5.38
CA THR A 15 2.65 12.64 4.03
C THR A 15 3.49 11.84 3.04
N PHE A 16 2.90 11.50 1.91
CA PHE A 16 3.61 10.90 0.79
C PHE A 16 3.33 11.66 -0.50
N GLU A 17 4.24 11.57 -1.47
CA GLU A 17 4.08 12.19 -2.78
C GLU A 17 3.51 11.19 -3.78
N LEU A 18 2.49 11.62 -4.52
CA LEU A 18 1.82 10.83 -5.54
C LEU A 18 2.18 11.35 -6.94
N ASP A 19 2.85 10.54 -7.75
CA ASP A 19 3.05 10.79 -9.17
C ASP A 19 1.84 10.28 -9.97
N LEU A 20 1.03 11.20 -10.50
CA LEU A 20 -0.17 10.85 -11.26
C LEU A 20 0.14 10.37 -12.69
N LEU A 21 1.33 10.67 -13.21
CA LEU A 21 1.77 10.34 -14.57
C LEU A 21 3.20 9.77 -14.60
N PRO A 22 3.45 8.59 -14.01
CA PRO A 22 4.80 8.04 -13.88
C PRO A 22 5.48 7.75 -15.23
N ALA A 23 4.71 7.55 -16.31
CA ALA A 23 5.24 7.34 -17.65
C ALA A 23 5.68 8.62 -18.36
N PHE A 24 5.40 9.80 -17.80
CA PHE A 24 5.75 11.11 -18.39
C PHE A 24 6.82 11.81 -17.54
N SER A 25 7.80 12.40 -18.19
CA SER A 25 8.77 13.26 -17.49
C SER A 25 8.10 14.57 -17.07
N HIS A 26 8.70 15.26 -16.08
CA HIS A 26 8.23 16.57 -15.63
C HIS A 26 8.21 17.59 -16.79
N GLU A 27 9.25 17.62 -17.62
CA GLU A 27 9.38 18.50 -18.77
C GLU A 27 8.24 18.26 -19.76
N ARG A 28 7.93 17.02 -20.07
CA ARG A 28 6.83 16.67 -20.96
C ARG A 28 5.49 17.13 -20.39
N VAL A 29 5.22 16.92 -19.09
CA VAL A 29 3.99 17.41 -18.46
C VAL A 29 3.89 18.91 -18.54
N LEU A 30 4.98 19.62 -18.28
CA LEU A 30 5.04 21.09 -18.34
C LEU A 30 4.77 21.60 -19.77
N ASP A 31 5.38 21.00 -20.78
CA ASP A 31 5.19 21.39 -22.18
C ASP A 31 3.74 21.18 -22.63
N GLU A 32 3.12 20.06 -22.25
CA GLU A 32 1.72 19.79 -22.56
C GLU A 32 0.76 20.77 -21.87
N LEU A 33 1.05 21.19 -20.63
CA LEU A 33 0.27 22.18 -19.92
C LEU A 33 0.40 23.60 -20.52
N ARG A 34 1.57 23.94 -21.06
CA ARG A 34 1.82 25.23 -21.75
C ARG A 34 1.16 25.32 -23.12
N HIS A 35 0.76 24.18 -23.68
CA HIS A 35 0.10 24.18 -24.99
C HIS A 35 -1.21 24.96 -24.93
N PRO A 36 -1.50 25.88 -25.87
CA PRO A 36 -2.71 26.69 -25.88
C PRO A 36 -3.98 25.83 -25.83
N ARG A 37 -4.84 26.10 -24.85
CA ARG A 37 -6.13 25.39 -24.69
C ARG A 37 -7.19 25.81 -25.71
N GLY A 38 -7.08 27.00 -26.26
CA GLY A 38 -8.15 27.60 -27.06
C GLY A 38 -9.43 27.74 -26.23
N SER A 39 -10.55 27.32 -26.77
CA SER A 39 -11.86 27.35 -26.11
C SER A 39 -12.13 26.11 -25.21
N ARG A 40 -11.16 25.19 -25.06
CA ARG A 40 -11.35 23.96 -24.28
C ARG A 40 -11.33 24.21 -22.77
N SER A 41 -12.14 23.47 -22.03
CA SER A 41 -12.03 23.44 -20.57
C SER A 41 -10.70 22.83 -20.13
N LEU A 42 -10.27 23.11 -18.89
CA LEU A 42 -9.06 22.50 -18.31
C LEU A 42 -9.17 20.97 -18.31
N THR A 43 -10.31 20.43 -17.90
CA THR A 43 -10.57 18.98 -17.90
C THR A 43 -10.39 18.36 -19.30
N SER A 44 -10.95 19.00 -20.34
CA SER A 44 -10.80 18.52 -21.71
C SER A 44 -9.35 18.61 -22.20
N HIS A 45 -8.62 19.63 -21.78
CA HIS A 45 -7.21 19.80 -22.10
C HIS A 45 -6.37 18.70 -21.44
N LEU A 46 -6.51 18.49 -20.15
CA LEU A 46 -5.79 17.45 -19.39
C LEU A 46 -6.08 16.04 -19.96
N LYS A 47 -7.33 15.74 -20.26
CA LYS A 47 -7.72 14.47 -20.87
C LYS A 47 -7.07 14.28 -22.23
N SER A 48 -7.13 15.28 -23.11
CA SER A 48 -6.65 15.15 -24.50
C SER A 48 -5.13 15.14 -24.62
N ARG A 49 -4.40 15.85 -23.73
CA ARG A 49 -2.95 16.03 -23.82
C ARG A 49 -2.16 15.08 -22.92
N LEU A 50 -2.69 14.80 -21.76
CA LEU A 50 -1.99 14.05 -20.70
C LEU A 50 -2.70 12.73 -20.35
N HIS A 51 -3.84 12.42 -20.99
CA HIS A 51 -4.71 11.29 -20.62
C HIS A 51 -5.06 11.30 -19.12
N LEU A 52 -5.17 12.49 -18.55
CA LEU A 52 -5.43 12.73 -17.15
C LEU A 52 -6.93 13.06 -16.99
N ASP A 53 -7.69 12.06 -16.53
CA ASP A 53 -9.13 12.16 -16.31
C ASP A 53 -9.55 11.31 -15.10
N GLY A 54 -10.86 11.18 -14.88
CA GLY A 54 -11.43 10.39 -13.79
C GLY A 54 -10.88 10.76 -12.41
N ILE A 55 -10.51 9.77 -11.63
CA ILE A 55 -10.04 9.95 -10.24
C ILE A 55 -8.77 10.80 -10.16
N LYS A 56 -7.86 10.70 -11.14
CA LYS A 56 -6.63 11.49 -11.14
C LYS A 56 -6.91 12.98 -11.27
N ALA A 57 -7.84 13.36 -12.15
CA ALA A 57 -8.28 14.73 -12.26
C ALA A 57 -9.07 15.19 -11.02
N GLY A 58 -9.91 14.32 -10.47
CA GLY A 58 -10.68 14.59 -9.26
C GLY A 58 -9.80 14.95 -8.06
N ILE A 59 -8.73 14.19 -7.83
CA ILE A 59 -7.77 14.46 -6.75
C ILE A 59 -7.09 15.82 -6.92
N LEU A 60 -6.71 16.20 -8.15
CA LEU A 60 -6.12 17.52 -8.42
C LEU A 60 -7.09 18.66 -8.12
N TYR A 61 -8.36 18.51 -8.51
CA TYR A 61 -9.39 19.52 -8.22
C TYR A 61 -9.75 19.62 -6.73
N GLU A 62 -9.58 18.56 -5.99
CA GLU A 62 -9.82 18.54 -4.54
C GLU A 62 -8.68 19.20 -3.76
N LEU A 63 -7.44 19.00 -4.19
CA LEU A 63 -6.25 19.39 -3.43
C LEU A 63 -5.61 20.69 -3.89
N LEU A 64 -5.87 21.16 -5.11
CA LEU A 64 -5.25 22.36 -5.67
C LEU A 64 -6.27 23.49 -5.86
N SER A 65 -5.81 24.70 -5.55
CA SER A 65 -6.54 25.92 -5.85
C SER A 65 -6.58 26.20 -7.37
N LYS A 66 -7.50 27.07 -7.79
CA LYS A 66 -7.58 27.51 -9.20
C LYS A 66 -6.30 28.26 -9.63
N GLU A 67 -5.70 28.99 -8.73
CA GLU A 67 -4.47 29.75 -8.92
C GLU A 67 -3.29 28.82 -9.18
N GLU A 68 -3.14 27.76 -8.39
CA GLU A 68 -2.10 26.72 -8.58
C GLU A 68 -2.26 25.99 -9.90
N MET A 69 -3.50 25.67 -10.28
CA MET A 69 -3.80 25.03 -11.58
C MET A 69 -3.65 25.98 -12.77
N ALA A 70 -3.65 27.30 -12.55
CA ALA A 70 -3.45 28.30 -13.59
C ALA A 70 -1.96 28.52 -13.94
N ASP A 71 -1.05 28.22 -13.02
CA ASP A 71 0.40 28.26 -13.24
C ASP A 71 0.90 26.91 -13.76
N PRO A 72 1.32 26.79 -15.03
CA PRO A 72 1.79 25.52 -15.59
C PRO A 72 2.97 24.89 -14.84
N VAL A 73 3.84 25.68 -14.21
CA VAL A 73 5.01 25.19 -13.49
C VAL A 73 4.60 24.56 -12.16
N VAL A 74 3.75 25.26 -11.41
CA VAL A 74 3.19 24.76 -10.14
C VAL A 74 2.35 23.52 -10.41
N PHE A 75 1.51 23.58 -11.44
CA PHE A 75 0.61 22.47 -11.79
C PHE A 75 1.38 21.23 -12.28
N ALA A 76 2.43 21.40 -13.10
CA ALA A 76 3.28 20.28 -13.52
C ALA A 76 3.97 19.61 -12.33
N ARG A 77 4.46 20.38 -11.37
CA ARG A 77 5.05 19.86 -10.14
C ARG A 77 4.02 19.04 -9.36
N ALA A 78 2.82 19.59 -9.16
CA ALA A 78 1.76 18.90 -8.45
C ALA A 78 1.35 17.59 -9.14
N ILE A 79 1.25 17.55 -10.47
CA ILE A 79 0.95 16.31 -11.20
C ILE A 79 2.03 15.24 -10.97
N LYS A 80 3.30 15.63 -10.79
CA LYS A 80 4.44 14.72 -10.65
C LYS A 80 4.79 14.37 -9.20
N ALA A 81 4.40 15.21 -8.25
CA ALA A 81 4.72 15.05 -6.83
C ALA A 81 3.62 15.71 -5.99
N LEU A 82 2.41 15.16 -6.07
CA LEU A 82 1.26 15.66 -5.31
C LEU A 82 1.38 15.21 -3.85
N PRO A 83 1.52 16.11 -2.88
CA PRO A 83 1.57 15.74 -1.48
C PRO A 83 0.19 15.28 -1.00
N ILE A 84 0.13 14.06 -0.48
CA ILE A 84 -1.07 13.48 0.12
C ILE A 84 -0.81 13.27 1.60
N THR A 85 -1.53 13.99 2.46
CA THR A 85 -1.46 13.82 3.90
C THR A 85 -2.57 12.90 4.37
N VAL A 86 -2.20 11.85 5.10
CA VAL A 86 -3.10 10.89 5.74
C VAL A 86 -2.99 11.02 7.26
N VAL A 87 -4.11 10.93 7.96
CA VAL A 87 -4.18 11.20 9.41
C VAL A 87 -4.60 9.99 10.23
N ALA A 88 -5.06 8.92 9.58
CA ALA A 88 -5.48 7.70 10.25
C ALA A 88 -5.47 6.51 9.28
N THR A 89 -5.37 5.31 9.84
CA THR A 89 -5.67 4.07 9.12
C THR A 89 -7.19 3.86 9.05
N ARG A 90 -7.64 3.09 8.05
CA ARG A 90 -9.04 2.63 8.02
C ARG A 90 -9.28 1.58 9.11
N PRO A 91 -10.55 1.36 9.54
CA PRO A 91 -10.89 0.32 10.50
C PRO A 91 -10.38 -1.06 10.06
N ILE A 92 -9.98 -1.88 11.04
CA ILE A 92 -9.43 -3.21 10.78
C ILE A 92 -10.41 -4.13 10.05
N ASP A 93 -11.71 -3.93 10.24
CA ASP A 93 -12.75 -4.71 9.55
C ASP A 93 -12.76 -4.53 8.03
N GLU A 94 -12.13 -3.47 7.53
CA GLU A 94 -11.96 -3.19 6.09
C GLU A 94 -10.62 -3.70 5.54
N ALA A 95 -9.75 -4.23 6.40
CA ALA A 95 -8.43 -4.69 5.98
C ALA A 95 -8.51 -5.99 5.17
N ILE A 96 -7.83 -6.01 4.03
CA ILE A 96 -7.66 -7.22 3.20
C ILE A 96 -6.40 -8.02 3.58
N SER A 97 -5.52 -7.43 4.39
CA SER A 97 -4.34 -8.05 4.98
C SER A 97 -4.01 -7.32 6.27
N THR A 98 -3.62 -8.05 7.30
CA THR A 98 -3.33 -7.49 8.63
C THR A 98 -1.93 -7.87 9.09
N ALA A 99 -1.30 -6.96 9.85
CA ALA A 99 -0.06 -7.24 10.55
C ALA A 99 -0.35 -7.64 12.01
N GLY A 100 0.57 -8.38 12.61
CA GLY A 100 0.45 -8.89 13.97
C GLY A 100 -0.20 -10.28 14.01
N GLY A 101 -0.19 -10.91 15.17
CA GLY A 101 -0.74 -12.24 15.35
C GLY A 101 0.06 -13.10 16.31
N VAL A 102 0.17 -14.39 16.00
CA VAL A 102 0.88 -15.37 16.83
C VAL A 102 2.38 -15.10 16.81
N ARG A 103 2.97 -14.85 17.97
CA ARG A 103 4.40 -14.57 18.12
C ARG A 103 5.25 -15.80 17.76
N LEU A 104 6.35 -15.59 17.05
CA LEU A 104 7.25 -16.67 16.65
C LEU A 104 7.92 -17.36 17.85
N ASP A 105 8.19 -16.65 18.93
CA ASP A 105 8.75 -17.21 20.16
C ASP A 105 7.76 -18.08 20.95
N ALA A 106 6.44 -17.97 20.67
CA ALA A 106 5.42 -18.85 21.21
C ALA A 106 5.32 -20.21 20.49
N LEU A 107 6.04 -20.37 19.37
CA LEU A 107 6.03 -21.57 18.53
C LEU A 107 7.34 -22.37 18.72
N ASP A 108 7.26 -23.68 18.50
CA ASP A 108 8.43 -24.52 18.34
C ASP A 108 8.98 -24.49 16.88
N GLU A 109 10.00 -25.28 16.60
CA GLU A 109 10.63 -25.41 15.29
C GLU A 109 9.71 -25.98 14.20
N HIS A 110 8.57 -26.55 14.58
CA HIS A 110 7.55 -27.10 13.70
C HIS A 110 6.28 -26.26 13.63
N PHE A 111 6.33 -25.02 14.13
CA PHE A 111 5.20 -24.09 14.19
C PHE A 111 4.03 -24.58 15.07
N MET A 112 4.28 -25.46 16.03
CA MET A 112 3.33 -25.84 17.07
C MET A 112 3.38 -24.84 18.24
N LEU A 113 2.23 -24.47 18.78
CA LEU A 113 2.15 -23.65 19.99
C LEU A 113 2.73 -24.39 21.19
N LYS A 114 3.76 -23.83 21.83
CA LYS A 114 4.38 -24.39 23.05
C LYS A 114 3.40 -24.53 24.20
N ALA A 115 2.48 -23.54 24.32
CA ALA A 115 1.48 -23.52 25.38
C ALA A 115 0.27 -24.43 25.10
N LEU A 116 0.10 -24.89 23.87
CA LEU A 116 -1.07 -25.68 23.46
C LEU A 116 -0.64 -26.77 22.47
N PRO A 117 -0.07 -27.88 22.95
CA PRO A 117 0.37 -28.98 22.09
C PRO A 117 -0.73 -29.50 21.18
N GLY A 118 -0.38 -29.76 19.91
CA GLY A 118 -1.32 -30.20 18.87
C GLY A 118 -1.95 -29.06 18.08
N VAL A 119 -1.71 -27.80 18.44
CA VAL A 119 -2.17 -26.63 17.68
C VAL A 119 -1.01 -26.03 16.90
N PHE A 120 -1.18 -25.87 15.59
CA PHE A 120 -0.16 -25.37 14.67
C PHE A 120 -0.63 -24.06 14.03
N CYS A 121 0.27 -23.10 13.84
CA CYS A 121 -0.01 -21.80 13.26
C CYS A 121 0.90 -21.53 12.07
N ALA A 122 0.37 -20.95 11.00
CA ALA A 122 1.14 -20.66 9.80
C ALA A 122 0.55 -19.47 9.01
N GLY A 123 1.30 -18.94 8.07
CA GLY A 123 0.85 -17.90 7.15
C GLY A 123 0.74 -16.53 7.79
N GLU A 124 -0.21 -15.74 7.34
CA GLU A 124 -0.41 -14.35 7.80
C GLU A 124 -0.87 -14.22 9.26
N MET A 125 -1.32 -15.31 9.87
CA MET A 125 -1.66 -15.31 11.31
C MET A 125 -0.42 -15.20 12.22
N LEU A 126 0.79 -15.37 11.68
CA LEU A 126 2.05 -15.19 12.42
C LEU A 126 2.40 -13.70 12.53
N VAL A 127 3.18 -13.34 13.58
CA VAL A 127 3.63 -11.95 13.81
C VAL A 127 4.74 -11.57 12.84
N TRP A 128 4.36 -11.26 11.62
CA TRP A 128 5.25 -10.73 10.58
C TRP A 128 4.42 -9.92 9.57
N GLU A 129 5.09 -9.09 8.80
CA GLU A 129 4.45 -8.23 7.82
C GLU A 129 5.24 -8.22 6.52
N ALA A 130 4.54 -8.34 5.41
CA ALA A 130 5.08 -8.11 4.08
C ALA A 130 4.02 -7.51 3.16
N PRO A 131 4.41 -6.71 2.15
CA PRO A 131 3.49 -6.26 1.12
C PRO A 131 2.82 -7.45 0.43
N THR A 132 1.54 -7.32 0.10
CA THR A 132 0.83 -8.32 -0.69
C THR A 132 1.57 -8.61 -2.01
N GLY A 133 1.82 -9.89 -2.29
CA GLY A 133 2.55 -10.31 -3.49
C GLY A 133 3.25 -11.66 -3.33
N GLY A 134 4.16 -11.95 -4.27
CA GLY A 134 4.84 -13.25 -4.35
C GLY A 134 5.63 -13.63 -3.10
N TYR A 135 6.25 -12.68 -2.42
CA TYR A 135 6.96 -12.94 -1.17
C TYR A 135 6.01 -13.38 -0.05
N LEU A 136 4.90 -12.66 0.14
CA LEU A 136 3.88 -13.00 1.15
C LEU A 136 3.32 -14.40 0.91
N LEU A 137 2.95 -14.71 -0.32
CA LEU A 137 2.43 -16.04 -0.69
C LEU A 137 3.48 -17.13 -0.47
N THR A 138 4.73 -16.91 -0.88
CA THR A 138 5.81 -17.89 -0.70
C THR A 138 6.05 -18.18 0.78
N ALA A 139 6.13 -17.16 1.62
CA ALA A 139 6.35 -17.33 3.06
C ALA A 139 5.15 -18.03 3.73
N SER A 140 3.91 -17.68 3.33
CA SER A 140 2.71 -18.35 3.84
C SER A 140 2.67 -19.83 3.46
N CYS A 141 3.00 -20.18 2.23
CA CYS A 141 3.09 -21.56 1.79
C CYS A 141 4.22 -22.34 2.48
N ALA A 142 5.40 -21.69 2.66
CA ALA A 142 6.55 -22.32 3.34
C ALA A 142 6.24 -22.64 4.79
N THR A 143 5.68 -21.69 5.54
CA THR A 143 5.27 -21.92 6.95
C THR A 143 4.15 -22.93 7.06
N GLY A 144 3.16 -22.90 6.14
CA GLY A 144 2.11 -23.90 6.07
C GLY A 144 2.62 -25.33 5.83
N ARG A 145 3.62 -25.49 4.94
CA ARG A 145 4.28 -26.79 4.71
C ARG A 145 5.00 -27.31 5.96
N LEU A 146 5.73 -26.41 6.67
CA LEU A 146 6.44 -26.80 7.89
C LEU A 146 5.48 -27.18 9.01
N ALA A 147 4.42 -26.38 9.24
CA ALA A 147 3.37 -26.67 10.20
C ALA A 147 2.65 -27.98 9.90
N GLY A 148 2.31 -28.24 8.63
CA GLY A 148 1.69 -29.48 8.18
C GLY A 148 2.58 -30.70 8.42
N ALA A 149 3.89 -30.60 8.12
CA ALA A 149 4.85 -31.66 8.43
C ALA A 149 4.97 -31.91 9.95
N GLY A 150 4.94 -30.83 10.74
CA GLY A 150 4.92 -30.90 12.21
C GLY A 150 3.66 -31.62 12.73
N ALA A 151 2.50 -31.28 12.19
CA ALA A 151 1.23 -31.91 12.56
C ALA A 151 1.23 -33.45 12.28
N VAL A 152 1.75 -33.85 11.10
CA VAL A 152 1.89 -35.27 10.77
C VAL A 152 2.80 -35.98 11.77
N ARG A 153 3.92 -35.42 12.12
CA ARG A 153 4.85 -35.97 13.13
C ARG A 153 4.17 -36.12 14.50
N PHE A 154 3.43 -35.08 14.91
CA PHE A 154 2.74 -35.05 16.19
C PHE A 154 1.71 -36.16 16.31
N VAL A 155 0.85 -36.38 15.30
CA VAL A 155 -0.17 -37.42 15.34
C VAL A 155 0.39 -38.82 15.10
N SER A 156 1.57 -38.94 14.48
CA SER A 156 2.24 -40.23 14.26
C SER A 156 3.16 -40.64 15.40
N ALA A 157 3.41 -39.77 16.38
CA ALA A 157 4.18 -40.12 17.55
C ALA A 157 3.41 -41.11 18.43
N PRO A 158 4.04 -42.20 18.95
CA PRO A 158 3.38 -43.07 19.88
C PRO A 158 2.91 -42.29 21.11
N ALA A 159 1.71 -42.58 21.59
CA ALA A 159 1.23 -42.00 22.85
C ALA A 159 2.20 -42.37 23.99
N ALA A 160 2.73 -41.34 24.67
CA ALA A 160 3.61 -41.48 25.80
C ALA A 160 2.84 -41.97 27.06
#